data_11a591a4acd10468338c6faad361f481
#
_entry.id   11a591a4acd10468338c6faad361f481
#
_cell.length_a   1.000
_cell.length_b   1.000
_cell.length_c   1.000
_cell.angle_alpha   90.00
_cell.angle_beta   90.00
_cell.angle_gamma   90.00
#
_symmetry.space_group_name_H-M   'P 1'
#
loop_
_entity.id
_entity.type
_entity.pdbx_description
1 polymer ?
#
loop_
_entity_poly.entity_id
_entity_poly.type
_entity_poly.pdbx_seq_one_letter_code
_entity_poly.pdbx_strand_id
1 'polypeptide(L)'
;MIAVGTIIVMVLAVAGWFQLRERIVDQGVQAADTCVEGDAVVAVVVEPDLSGPVSALAQRFTDGRPVVRDQCISVRVTSADSDTVAAAISAGASVWDEAALGPVPALWIPRSSDSVAAVPVESIDGTPRSVATSPVVLAGPAPVTDALARADIGWADLPDLQSTPDALDVLGLGGWGGLRLQLPVGPASDSTTSALAAVVASSLGEPDRPVAVEGIRSGLAVSALSALATTDLGIEAVTPESTDEALGRLTADMSATAQAHAVPVTAQQLSNAAASDLTAYAPAGPTPMADHPAAVLAGQWTDETRRRAAAQFVDFMRQTENTPVFVDLGFEVGAPPGNAPVASPDARRAMVDLVQNPATPRRVTIVLDVSGSMDTAEGERTRLQNTTDALVQQFGSVVDSSQLGLWVYSSDLDAGRAFRTVVPAGPVDETLPTGMRREQLIAAASTLQPEAATSTYESMLAAYASAVDGFVAGRPNSVLLVTDGPDDNALATSDRFIEALTASTDQNRPVSIDVVSIGDNPDIETLQSMADITGGSLTTVGSSAGPELADLLRRLLY
;
A
#
# COMPACT_ATOMS: atom_id res chain seq x y z
N MET A 1 -56.29 65.10 -28.03
CA MET A 1 -56.21 65.04 -26.56
C MET A 1 -56.17 63.61 -25.99
N ILE A 2 -56.88 62.64 -26.58
CA ILE A 2 -56.91 61.24 -26.05
C ILE A 2 -55.54 60.54 -26.11
N ALA A 3 -54.76 60.72 -27.19
CA ALA A 3 -53.44 60.07 -27.36
C ALA A 3 -52.40 60.58 -26.35
N VAL A 4 -52.41 61.82 -25.92
CA VAL A 4 -51.49 62.39 -24.94
C VAL A 4 -51.79 61.85 -23.53
N GLY A 5 -53.07 61.66 -23.20
CA GLY A 5 -53.47 61.07 -21.92
C GLY A 5 -53.03 59.61 -21.76
N THR A 6 -53.09 58.81 -22.85
CA THR A 6 -52.68 57.41 -22.85
C THR A 6 -51.16 57.23 -22.65
N ILE A 7 -50.40 58.14 -23.27
CA ILE A 7 -48.93 58.12 -23.10
C ILE A 7 -48.52 58.48 -21.66
N ILE A 8 -49.16 59.46 -21.05
CA ILE A 8 -48.88 59.85 -19.65
C ILE A 8 -49.22 58.70 -18.67
N VAL A 9 -50.36 58.03 -18.86
CA VAL A 9 -50.75 56.89 -18.04
C VAL A 9 -49.75 55.71 -18.20
N MET A 10 -49.28 55.48 -19.43
CA MET A 10 -48.32 54.45 -19.71
C MET A 10 -46.94 54.75 -19.07
N VAL A 11 -46.46 55.98 -19.14
CA VAL A 11 -45.21 56.41 -18.48
C VAL A 11 -45.32 56.33 -16.95
N LEU A 12 -46.48 56.73 -16.37
CA LEU A 12 -46.70 56.59 -14.92
C LEU A 12 -46.77 55.11 -14.49
N ALA A 13 -47.38 54.24 -15.29
CA ALA A 13 -47.47 52.84 -15.03
C ALA A 13 -46.08 52.17 -15.11
N VAL A 14 -45.24 52.53 -16.09
CA VAL A 14 -43.85 52.07 -16.23
C VAL A 14 -42.97 52.59 -15.08
N ALA A 15 -43.12 53.88 -14.73
CA ALA A 15 -42.37 54.44 -13.59
C ALA A 15 -42.81 53.80 -12.26
N GLY A 16 -44.05 53.54 -12.07
CA GLY A 16 -44.61 52.84 -10.90
C GLY A 16 -44.10 51.36 -10.83
N TRP A 17 -44.04 50.71 -12.00
CA TRP A 17 -43.43 49.34 -12.08
C TRP A 17 -41.97 49.32 -11.72
N PHE A 18 -41.18 50.28 -12.19
CA PHE A 18 -39.74 50.34 -11.82
C PHE A 18 -39.54 50.63 -10.33
N GLN A 19 -40.29 51.56 -9.75
CA GLN A 19 -40.27 51.84 -8.31
C GLN A 19 -40.72 50.63 -7.46
N LEU A 20 -41.78 49.94 -7.92
CA LEU A 20 -42.23 48.72 -7.22
C LEU A 20 -41.19 47.60 -7.30
N ARG A 21 -40.55 47.43 -8.47
CA ARG A 21 -39.49 46.49 -8.68
C ARG A 21 -38.25 46.78 -7.81
N GLU A 22 -37.82 48.05 -7.74
CA GLU A 22 -36.74 48.48 -6.84
C GLU A 22 -37.07 48.19 -5.37
N ARG A 23 -38.29 48.54 -4.93
CA ARG A 23 -38.71 48.23 -3.56
C ARG A 23 -38.79 46.74 -3.25
N ILE A 24 -39.24 45.91 -4.19
CA ILE A 24 -39.28 44.46 -4.03
C ILE A 24 -37.85 43.90 -3.98
N VAL A 25 -36.92 44.41 -4.81
CA VAL A 25 -35.52 44.01 -4.78
C VAL A 25 -34.87 44.46 -3.46
N ASP A 26 -35.08 45.73 -3.04
CA ASP A 26 -34.54 46.24 -1.78
C ASP A 26 -35.12 45.52 -0.55
N GLN A 27 -36.42 45.21 -0.56
CA GLN A 27 -37.05 44.41 0.49
C GLN A 27 -36.58 42.97 0.46
N GLY A 28 -36.33 42.41 -0.73
CA GLY A 28 -35.73 41.07 -0.88
C GLY A 28 -34.32 41.00 -0.34
N VAL A 29 -33.51 42.01 -0.64
CA VAL A 29 -32.14 42.14 -0.10
C VAL A 29 -32.15 42.32 1.43
N GLN A 30 -33.02 43.25 1.95
CA GLN A 30 -33.18 43.44 3.39
C GLN A 30 -33.72 42.20 4.12
N ALA A 31 -34.62 41.44 3.49
CA ALA A 31 -35.13 40.19 4.05
C ALA A 31 -34.07 39.10 4.03
N ALA A 32 -33.23 39.05 2.98
CA ALA A 32 -32.10 38.15 2.91
C ALA A 32 -31.04 38.45 4.00
N ASP A 33 -30.87 39.73 4.37
CA ASP A 33 -29.95 40.15 5.42
C ASP A 33 -30.49 39.95 6.86
N THR A 34 -31.77 39.60 7.03
CA THR A 34 -32.44 39.57 8.36
C THR A 34 -32.58 38.18 8.98
N CYS A 35 -32.00 37.14 8.45
CA CYS A 35 -32.00 35.79 9.08
C CYS A 35 -33.33 35.41 9.75
N VAL A 36 -34.40 35.43 8.98
CA VAL A 36 -35.79 35.32 9.49
C VAL A 36 -36.04 34.01 10.24
N GLU A 37 -35.29 32.96 9.89
CA GLU A 37 -35.33 31.64 10.54
C GLU A 37 -34.24 31.47 11.63
N GLY A 38 -33.55 32.55 12.03
CA GLY A 38 -32.54 32.51 13.10
C GLY A 38 -31.14 32.18 12.64
N ASP A 39 -30.35 31.60 13.55
CA ASP A 39 -28.94 31.30 13.32
C ASP A 39 -28.71 29.80 13.14
N ALA A 40 -27.77 29.45 12.26
CA ALA A 40 -27.27 28.08 12.13
C ALA A 40 -25.73 28.03 12.25
N VAL A 41 -25.25 27.04 12.98
CA VAL A 41 -23.82 26.81 13.16
C VAL A 41 -23.39 25.64 12.26
N VAL A 42 -22.39 25.87 11.41
CA VAL A 42 -21.71 24.84 10.64
C VAL A 42 -20.50 24.39 11.45
N ALA A 43 -20.57 23.20 12.00
CA ALA A 43 -19.41 22.59 12.66
C ALA A 43 -18.46 21.99 11.62
N VAL A 44 -17.18 22.30 11.74
CA VAL A 44 -16.10 21.83 10.88
C VAL A 44 -15.09 21.12 11.75
N VAL A 45 -14.76 19.88 11.43
CA VAL A 45 -13.62 19.19 12.02
C VAL A 45 -12.48 19.15 11.00
N VAL A 46 -11.26 19.45 11.45
CA VAL A 46 -10.12 19.66 10.56
C VAL A 46 -8.86 19.02 11.15
N GLU A 47 -8.00 18.54 10.27
CA GLU A 47 -6.65 18.06 10.66
C GLU A 47 -5.89 19.17 11.42
N PRO A 48 -5.15 18.85 12.47
CA PRO A 48 -4.43 19.84 13.30
C PRO A 48 -3.61 20.86 12.52
N ASP A 49 -2.91 20.45 11.47
CA ASP A 49 -2.05 21.32 10.64
C ASP A 49 -2.82 22.43 9.92
N LEU A 50 -4.09 22.20 9.62
CA LEU A 50 -4.98 23.16 8.97
C LEU A 50 -5.85 23.97 9.94
N SER A 51 -5.79 23.69 11.23
CA SER A 51 -6.67 24.31 12.23
C SER A 51 -6.56 25.85 12.24
N GLY A 52 -5.34 26.37 12.16
CA GLY A 52 -5.07 27.81 12.13
C GLY A 52 -5.70 28.51 10.91
N PRO A 53 -5.32 28.15 9.68
CA PRO A 53 -5.81 28.78 8.47
C PRO A 53 -7.31 28.63 8.30
N VAL A 54 -7.88 27.45 8.57
CA VAL A 54 -9.32 27.22 8.45
C VAL A 54 -10.11 28.02 9.49
N SER A 55 -9.61 28.16 10.72
CA SER A 55 -10.24 29.01 11.75
C SER A 55 -10.23 30.49 11.36
N ALA A 56 -9.14 30.99 10.78
CA ALA A 56 -9.08 32.38 10.30
C ALA A 56 -10.07 32.64 9.18
N LEU A 57 -10.24 31.68 8.24
CA LEU A 57 -11.22 31.77 7.15
C LEU A 57 -12.65 31.61 7.67
N ALA A 58 -12.89 30.75 8.64
CA ALA A 58 -14.18 30.59 9.31
C ALA A 58 -14.65 31.89 9.98
N GLN A 59 -13.73 32.60 10.63
CA GLN A 59 -14.03 33.91 11.21
C GLN A 59 -14.38 34.92 10.12
N ARG A 60 -13.61 35.05 9.05
CA ARG A 60 -13.88 35.95 7.92
C ARG A 60 -15.22 35.65 7.27
N PHE A 61 -15.53 34.37 7.07
CA PHE A 61 -16.79 33.92 6.50
C PHE A 61 -17.97 34.31 7.39
N THR A 62 -17.86 34.08 8.70
CA THR A 62 -18.89 34.44 9.70
C THR A 62 -19.10 35.96 9.79
N ASP A 63 -18.01 36.75 9.77
CA ASP A 63 -18.06 38.22 9.80
C ASP A 63 -18.78 38.81 8.56
N GLY A 64 -18.73 38.09 7.43
CA GLY A 64 -19.47 38.40 6.21
C GLY A 64 -20.97 38.16 6.31
N ARG A 65 -21.47 37.57 7.41
CA ARG A 65 -22.89 37.26 7.67
C ARG A 65 -23.57 36.53 6.52
N PRO A 66 -23.05 35.41 6.05
CA PRO A 66 -23.68 34.65 4.98
C PRO A 66 -25.04 34.11 5.43
N VAL A 67 -26.03 34.18 4.52
CA VAL A 67 -27.38 33.69 4.78
C VAL A 67 -27.68 32.51 3.86
N VAL A 68 -28.12 31.39 4.44
CA VAL A 68 -28.52 30.19 3.72
C VAL A 68 -29.91 29.79 4.19
N ARG A 69 -30.89 29.76 3.27
CA ARG A 69 -32.28 29.42 3.59
C ARG A 69 -32.80 30.20 4.79
N ASP A 70 -32.66 31.53 4.71
CA ASP A 70 -33.11 32.48 5.70
C ASP A 70 -32.50 32.33 7.12
N GLN A 71 -31.41 31.57 7.26
CA GLN A 71 -30.63 31.46 8.48
C GLN A 71 -29.26 32.14 8.34
N CYS A 72 -28.86 32.91 9.35
CA CYS A 72 -27.51 33.43 9.45
C CYS A 72 -26.55 32.31 9.79
N ILE A 73 -25.46 32.20 9.03
CA ILE A 73 -24.48 31.12 9.18
C ILE A 73 -23.26 31.60 9.96
N SER A 74 -22.89 30.84 10.96
CA SER A 74 -21.58 30.91 11.60
C SER A 74 -20.85 29.60 11.46
N VAL A 75 -19.52 29.66 11.37
CA VAL A 75 -18.66 28.46 11.25
C VAL A 75 -17.88 28.26 12.54
N ARG A 76 -17.92 27.05 13.08
CA ARG A 76 -17.13 26.64 14.25
C ARG A 76 -16.16 25.54 13.85
N VAL A 77 -14.87 25.78 14.03
CA VAL A 77 -13.80 24.84 13.71
C VAL A 77 -13.35 24.13 14.98
N THR A 78 -13.20 22.82 14.91
CA THR A 78 -12.54 21.96 15.90
C THR A 78 -11.43 21.19 15.22
N SER A 79 -10.36 20.91 15.96
CA SER A 79 -9.21 20.17 15.45
C SER A 79 -9.22 18.75 16.01
N ALA A 80 -9.09 17.75 15.16
CA ALA A 80 -8.93 16.36 15.58
C ALA A 80 -8.15 15.58 14.51
N ASP A 81 -7.44 14.55 14.96
CA ASP A 81 -6.68 13.64 14.08
C ASP A 81 -7.61 12.92 13.09
N SER A 82 -7.18 12.83 11.83
CA SER A 82 -7.99 12.29 10.74
C SER A 82 -8.38 10.82 10.92
N ASP A 83 -7.52 10.00 11.50
CA ASP A 83 -7.82 8.56 11.69
C ASP A 83 -8.89 8.40 12.78
N THR A 84 -8.80 9.21 13.85
CA THR A 84 -9.81 9.25 14.91
C THR A 84 -11.17 9.71 14.37
N VAL A 85 -11.19 10.74 13.53
CA VAL A 85 -12.42 11.26 12.90
C VAL A 85 -12.98 10.22 11.93
N ALA A 86 -12.16 9.60 11.09
CA ALA A 86 -12.59 8.56 10.15
C ALA A 86 -13.24 7.36 10.87
N ALA A 87 -12.66 6.91 11.99
CA ALA A 87 -13.22 5.86 12.82
C ALA A 87 -14.58 6.27 13.40
N ALA A 88 -14.71 7.51 13.90
CA ALA A 88 -15.96 8.04 14.44
C ALA A 88 -17.05 8.20 13.36
N ILE A 89 -16.68 8.66 12.14
CA ILE A 89 -17.61 8.73 11.01
C ILE A 89 -18.10 7.32 10.64
N SER A 90 -17.20 6.35 10.59
CA SER A 90 -17.55 4.96 10.26
C SER A 90 -18.45 4.31 11.32
N ALA A 91 -18.33 4.71 12.59
CA ALA A 91 -19.20 4.26 13.67
C ALA A 91 -20.60 4.89 13.63
N GLY A 92 -20.75 6.09 13.04
CA GLY A 92 -22.01 6.76 12.79
C GLY A 92 -22.32 7.94 13.75
N ALA A 93 -23.13 8.89 13.28
CA ALA A 93 -23.42 10.14 13.99
C ALA A 93 -24.06 9.96 15.37
N SER A 94 -24.78 8.87 15.61
CA SER A 94 -25.42 8.59 16.89
C SER A 94 -24.49 8.26 18.04
N VAL A 95 -23.22 7.89 17.71
CA VAL A 95 -22.17 7.54 18.68
C VAL A 95 -21.01 8.54 18.65
N TRP A 96 -21.21 9.68 17.98
CA TRP A 96 -20.20 10.74 17.92
C TRP A 96 -19.93 11.33 19.31
N ASP A 97 -18.66 11.37 19.70
CA ASP A 97 -18.24 11.91 21.00
C ASP A 97 -17.99 13.42 20.89
N GLU A 98 -19.02 14.20 21.20
CA GLU A 98 -18.92 15.68 21.17
C GLU A 98 -17.93 16.25 22.21
N ALA A 99 -17.64 15.50 23.27
CA ALA A 99 -16.70 15.97 24.29
C ALA A 99 -15.24 15.88 23.81
N ALA A 100 -14.93 14.86 23.01
CA ALA A 100 -13.61 14.65 22.45
C ALA A 100 -13.39 15.34 21.10
N LEU A 101 -14.41 15.32 20.21
CA LEU A 101 -14.29 15.73 18.81
C LEU A 101 -15.01 17.05 18.49
N GLY A 102 -15.71 17.63 19.46
CA GLY A 102 -16.55 18.82 19.24
C GLY A 102 -17.94 18.46 18.65
N PRO A 103 -18.73 19.48 18.24
CA PRO A 103 -20.08 19.27 17.73
C PRO A 103 -20.09 18.37 16.49
N VAL A 104 -21.20 17.63 16.29
CA VAL A 104 -21.41 16.81 15.09
C VAL A 104 -21.11 17.63 13.82
N PRO A 105 -20.11 17.24 13.01
CA PRO A 105 -19.64 18.06 11.91
C PRO A 105 -20.58 18.01 10.70
N ALA A 106 -20.66 19.13 9.98
CA ALA A 106 -21.23 19.21 8.63
C ALA A 106 -20.14 19.18 7.54
N LEU A 107 -18.90 19.47 7.93
CA LEU A 107 -17.73 19.48 7.06
C LEU A 107 -16.54 18.83 7.78
N TRP A 108 -15.85 17.96 7.07
CA TRP A 108 -14.59 17.36 7.49
C TRP A 108 -13.49 17.69 6.51
N ILE A 109 -12.34 18.17 7.00
CA ILE A 109 -11.15 18.45 6.19
C ILE A 109 -10.00 17.61 6.75
N PRO A 110 -9.83 16.37 6.25
CA PRO A 110 -8.78 15.48 6.70
C PRO A 110 -7.42 15.80 6.09
N ARG A 111 -6.44 15.06 6.53
CA ARG A 111 -5.04 15.08 6.09
C ARG A 111 -4.86 14.70 4.63
N SER A 112 -5.70 13.80 4.09
CA SER A 112 -5.58 13.30 2.73
C SER A 112 -6.91 12.76 2.17
N SER A 113 -6.99 12.60 0.86
CA SER A 113 -8.07 11.86 0.20
C SER A 113 -8.13 10.39 0.65
N ASP A 114 -7.04 9.86 1.14
CA ASP A 114 -6.94 8.51 1.70
C ASP A 114 -7.80 8.36 2.95
N SER A 115 -7.79 9.37 3.82
CA SER A 115 -8.68 9.41 4.99
C SER A 115 -10.15 9.42 4.58
N VAL A 116 -10.51 10.16 3.51
CA VAL A 116 -11.89 10.15 2.98
C VAL A 116 -12.27 8.79 2.41
N ALA A 117 -11.35 8.11 1.74
CA ALA A 117 -11.61 6.79 1.18
C ALA A 117 -11.78 5.69 2.26
N ALA A 118 -11.39 5.96 3.51
CA ALA A 118 -11.55 5.04 4.63
C ALA A 118 -12.95 5.07 5.27
N VAL A 119 -13.81 6.07 4.93
CA VAL A 119 -15.16 6.18 5.48
C VAL A 119 -16.23 5.71 4.47
N PRO A 120 -17.44 5.33 4.94
CA PRO A 120 -18.52 4.94 4.05
C PRO A 120 -18.88 6.06 3.07
N VAL A 121 -18.97 5.73 1.78
CA VAL A 121 -19.22 6.70 0.70
C VAL A 121 -20.54 7.47 0.88
N GLU A 122 -21.54 6.84 1.48
CA GLU A 122 -22.84 7.45 1.79
C GLU A 122 -22.77 8.52 2.89
N SER A 123 -21.67 8.60 3.63
CA SER A 123 -21.44 9.65 4.62
C SER A 123 -20.97 10.96 4.01
N ILE A 124 -20.62 10.97 2.72
CA ILE A 124 -20.07 12.13 2.01
C ILE A 124 -21.07 12.62 0.95
N ASP A 125 -21.27 13.93 0.87
CA ASP A 125 -22.10 14.58 -0.15
C ASP A 125 -21.23 15.04 -1.35
N GLY A 126 -21.45 14.42 -2.48
CA GLY A 126 -20.74 14.76 -3.72
C GLY A 126 -19.27 14.35 -3.73
N THR A 127 -18.46 15.07 -4.50
CA THR A 127 -17.01 14.83 -4.61
C THR A 127 -16.24 15.86 -3.78
N PRO A 128 -15.47 15.45 -2.77
CA PRO A 128 -14.62 16.36 -2.00
C PRO A 128 -13.64 17.12 -2.89
N ARG A 129 -13.38 18.38 -2.55
CA ARG A 129 -12.45 19.23 -3.29
C ARG A 129 -11.33 19.69 -2.37
N SER A 130 -10.08 19.51 -2.81
CA SER A 130 -8.91 19.93 -2.03
C SER A 130 -8.92 21.44 -1.78
N VAL A 131 -8.65 21.84 -0.54
CA VAL A 131 -8.49 23.26 -0.13
C VAL A 131 -7.03 23.64 -0.04
N ALA A 132 -6.15 22.68 0.21
CA ALA A 132 -4.70 22.80 0.26
C ALA A 132 -4.07 21.51 -0.22
N THR A 133 -2.85 21.58 -0.75
CA THR A 133 -2.05 20.43 -1.16
C THR A 133 -0.61 20.58 -0.69
N SER A 134 0.11 19.48 -0.55
CA SER A 134 1.55 19.50 -0.27
C SER A 134 2.21 18.28 -0.91
N PRO A 135 3.29 18.46 -1.71
CA PRO A 135 4.02 17.33 -2.27
C PRO A 135 4.71 16.53 -1.16
N VAL A 136 4.77 15.21 -1.37
CA VAL A 136 5.58 14.32 -0.54
C VAL A 136 6.99 14.29 -1.09
N VAL A 137 7.95 14.55 -0.20
CA VAL A 137 9.37 14.64 -0.47
C VAL A 137 10.16 13.75 0.50
N LEU A 138 11.43 13.52 0.21
CA LEU A 138 12.36 12.94 1.18
C LEU A 138 13.05 14.06 1.96
N ALA A 139 12.82 14.11 3.27
CA ALA A 139 13.58 14.97 4.18
C ALA A 139 14.87 14.27 4.58
N GLY A 140 16.00 14.96 4.51
CA GLY A 140 17.30 14.41 4.90
C GLY A 140 18.35 15.48 5.10
N PRO A 141 19.53 15.12 5.64
CA PRO A 141 20.68 16.03 5.69
C PRO A 141 21.08 16.51 4.30
N ALA A 142 21.49 17.77 4.17
CA ALA A 142 21.88 18.34 2.87
C ALA A 142 22.88 17.49 2.05
N PRO A 143 23.92 16.86 2.64
CA PRO A 143 24.80 15.97 1.87
C PRO A 143 24.06 14.85 1.14
N VAL A 144 23.06 14.22 1.79
CA VAL A 144 22.28 13.11 1.21
C VAL A 144 21.35 13.63 0.12
N THR A 145 20.52 14.62 0.42
CA THR A 145 19.57 15.18 -0.55
C THR A 145 20.25 15.79 -1.77
N ASP A 146 21.41 16.45 -1.59
CA ASP A 146 22.22 16.98 -2.69
C ASP A 146 22.83 15.85 -3.56
N ALA A 147 23.21 14.71 -2.95
CA ALA A 147 23.72 13.56 -3.69
C ALA A 147 22.61 12.91 -4.52
N LEU A 148 21.43 12.69 -3.92
CA LEU A 148 20.26 12.17 -4.64
C LEU A 148 19.85 13.10 -5.80
N ALA A 149 19.84 14.42 -5.57
CA ALA A 149 19.50 15.41 -6.59
C ALA A 149 20.50 15.44 -7.75
N ARG A 150 21.81 15.36 -7.45
CA ARG A 150 22.85 15.33 -8.51
C ARG A 150 22.77 14.09 -9.40
N ALA A 151 22.31 12.97 -8.82
CA ALA A 151 22.17 11.70 -9.51
C ALA A 151 20.78 11.53 -10.15
N ASP A 152 19.87 12.50 -9.99
CA ASP A 152 18.48 12.48 -10.50
C ASP A 152 17.72 11.20 -10.08
N ILE A 153 17.87 10.81 -8.82
CA ILE A 153 17.29 9.57 -8.27
C ILE A 153 15.76 9.62 -8.31
N GLY A 154 15.14 8.62 -8.93
CA GLY A 154 13.69 8.45 -8.95
C GLY A 154 13.16 7.56 -7.81
N TRP A 155 11.84 7.48 -7.72
CA TRP A 155 11.18 6.60 -6.76
C TRP A 155 11.54 5.13 -6.99
N ALA A 156 11.71 4.71 -8.25
CA ALA A 156 12.08 3.33 -8.58
C ALA A 156 13.51 2.95 -8.16
N ASP A 157 14.40 3.93 -7.97
CA ASP A 157 15.81 3.69 -7.64
C ASP A 157 16.02 3.51 -6.12
N LEU A 158 15.07 3.96 -5.28
CA LEU A 158 15.20 3.93 -3.82
C LEU A 158 15.39 2.53 -3.24
N PRO A 159 14.68 1.48 -3.72
CA PRO A 159 14.90 0.11 -3.26
C PRO A 159 16.33 -0.38 -3.46
N ASP A 160 16.93 -0.09 -4.62
CA ASP A 160 18.30 -0.48 -4.94
C ASP A 160 19.31 0.29 -4.08
N LEU A 161 19.10 1.58 -3.86
CA LEU A 161 19.94 2.38 -2.97
C LEU A 161 19.89 1.92 -1.51
N GLN A 162 18.76 1.40 -1.06
CA GLN A 162 18.59 0.85 0.28
C GLN A 162 19.25 -0.52 0.43
N SER A 163 19.14 -1.38 -0.59
CA SER A 163 19.65 -2.75 -0.54
C SER A 163 21.13 -2.88 -0.89
N THR A 164 21.73 -1.86 -1.50
CA THR A 164 23.15 -1.85 -1.90
C THR A 164 24.01 -1.24 -0.78
N PRO A 165 24.93 -1.98 -0.16
CA PRO A 165 25.64 -1.53 1.05
C PRO A 165 26.54 -0.30 0.89
N ASP A 166 26.94 0.06 -0.33
CA ASP A 166 27.83 1.16 -0.66
C ASP A 166 27.18 2.18 -1.63
N ALA A 167 25.87 2.16 -1.75
CA ALA A 167 25.15 2.96 -2.73
C ALA A 167 25.43 4.47 -2.61
N LEU A 168 25.42 5.03 -1.41
CA LEU A 168 25.73 6.44 -1.18
C LEU A 168 27.22 6.75 -1.39
N ASP A 169 28.11 5.79 -1.14
CA ASP A 169 29.55 5.96 -1.41
C ASP A 169 29.78 6.13 -2.91
N VAL A 170 29.08 5.37 -3.75
CA VAL A 170 29.10 5.48 -5.23
C VAL A 170 28.56 6.86 -5.67
N LEU A 171 27.60 7.43 -4.95
CA LEU A 171 27.07 8.76 -5.20
C LEU A 171 28.00 9.90 -4.68
N GLY A 172 29.18 9.54 -4.18
CA GLY A 172 30.21 10.48 -3.73
C GLY A 172 30.15 10.84 -2.24
N LEU A 173 29.37 10.09 -1.45
CA LEU A 173 29.30 10.22 0.00
C LEU A 173 30.13 9.12 0.69
N GLY A 174 31.45 9.18 0.57
CA GLY A 174 32.33 8.16 1.14
C GLY A 174 32.13 7.93 2.64
N GLY A 175 31.88 6.68 3.02
CA GLY A 175 31.63 6.26 4.39
C GLY A 175 30.16 6.37 4.86
N TRP A 176 29.22 6.63 3.95
CA TRP A 176 27.79 6.67 4.27
C TRP A 176 27.10 5.30 4.07
N GLY A 177 27.69 4.40 3.25
CA GLY A 177 27.14 3.09 2.99
C GLY A 177 25.88 3.11 2.11
N GLY A 178 24.92 2.24 2.41
CA GLY A 178 23.60 2.23 1.75
C GLY A 178 22.70 3.37 2.23
N LEU A 179 21.69 3.69 1.45
CA LEU A 179 20.62 4.60 1.88
C LEU A 179 19.81 3.93 3.01
N ARG A 180 19.40 4.70 4.01
CA ARG A 180 18.55 4.23 5.12
C ARG A 180 17.32 5.10 5.22
N LEU A 181 16.23 4.64 4.60
CA LEU A 181 14.93 5.29 4.71
C LEU A 181 14.24 4.84 6.00
N GLN A 182 13.74 5.78 6.79
CA GLN A 182 12.74 5.48 7.81
C GLN A 182 11.36 5.61 7.22
N LEU A 183 10.55 4.57 7.40
CA LEU A 183 9.21 4.46 6.84
C LEU A 183 8.21 4.27 7.99
N PRO A 184 7.77 5.35 8.66
CA PRO A 184 6.73 5.24 9.67
C PRO A 184 5.43 4.73 9.03
N VAL A 185 4.82 3.71 9.64
CA VAL A 185 3.60 3.05 9.13
C VAL A 185 2.44 3.07 10.15
N GLY A 186 2.60 3.79 11.23
CA GLY A 186 1.56 4.01 12.24
C GLY A 186 0.56 5.11 11.85
N PRO A 187 -0.25 5.56 12.80
CA PRO A 187 -1.15 6.70 12.58
C PRO A 187 -0.40 7.94 12.06
N ALA A 188 -1.06 8.75 11.25
CA ALA A 188 -0.50 9.97 10.66
C ALA A 188 0.74 9.75 9.75
N SER A 189 0.84 8.59 9.08
CA SER A 189 1.95 8.21 8.18
C SER A 189 1.57 8.23 6.69
N ASP A 190 0.58 9.03 6.28
CA ASP A 190 0.08 9.08 4.90
C ASP A 190 1.18 9.45 3.89
N SER A 191 2.19 10.26 4.30
CA SER A 191 3.35 10.56 3.46
C SER A 191 4.16 9.32 3.10
N THR A 192 4.31 8.37 4.05
CA THR A 192 4.96 7.09 3.78
C THR A 192 4.14 6.25 2.79
N THR A 193 2.84 6.07 3.01
CA THR A 193 2.01 5.27 2.10
C THR A 193 1.94 5.88 0.70
N SER A 194 1.94 7.21 0.60
CA SER A 194 2.01 7.92 -0.69
C SER A 194 3.37 7.73 -1.38
N ALA A 195 4.47 7.75 -0.63
CA ALA A 195 5.81 7.45 -1.15
C ALA A 195 5.92 6.00 -1.62
N LEU A 196 5.40 5.03 -0.84
CA LEU A 196 5.35 3.62 -1.24
C LEU A 196 4.54 3.42 -2.53
N ALA A 197 3.40 4.12 -2.68
CA ALA A 197 2.61 4.10 -3.90
C ALA A 197 3.42 4.62 -5.11
N ALA A 198 4.22 5.69 -4.92
CA ALA A 198 5.09 6.22 -5.97
C ALA A 198 6.21 5.23 -6.34
N VAL A 199 6.81 4.55 -5.36
CA VAL A 199 7.80 3.48 -5.61
C VAL A 199 7.17 2.35 -6.42
N VAL A 200 6.01 1.84 -6.01
CA VAL A 200 5.33 0.75 -6.73
C VAL A 200 4.96 1.17 -8.16
N ALA A 201 4.31 2.33 -8.33
CA ALA A 201 3.91 2.83 -9.64
C ALA A 201 5.10 3.00 -10.59
N SER A 202 6.22 3.51 -10.06
CA SER A 202 7.46 3.69 -10.82
C SER A 202 8.14 2.36 -11.16
N SER A 203 8.21 1.42 -10.21
CA SER A 203 8.82 0.10 -10.41
C SER A 203 8.04 -0.75 -11.43
N LEU A 204 6.71 -0.57 -11.49
CA LEU A 204 5.86 -1.24 -12.47
C LEU A 204 5.90 -0.56 -13.86
N GLY A 205 6.52 0.62 -13.99
CA GLY A 205 6.49 1.41 -15.22
C GLY A 205 5.11 1.99 -15.56
N GLU A 206 4.22 2.12 -14.58
CA GLU A 206 2.84 2.59 -14.72
C GLU A 206 2.57 3.83 -13.84
N PRO A 207 3.36 4.93 -13.98
CA PRO A 207 3.31 6.07 -13.06
C PRO A 207 1.97 6.81 -13.05
N ASP A 208 1.19 6.69 -14.13
CA ASP A 208 -0.10 7.41 -14.30
C ASP A 208 -1.32 6.54 -13.92
N ARG A 209 -1.10 5.31 -13.42
CA ARG A 209 -2.18 4.41 -13.06
C ARG A 209 -2.34 4.30 -11.54
N PRO A 210 -3.59 4.16 -11.05
CA PRO A 210 -3.82 3.83 -9.65
C PRO A 210 -3.16 2.50 -9.29
N VAL A 211 -2.48 2.47 -8.14
CA VAL A 211 -1.88 1.25 -7.60
C VAL A 211 -2.99 0.34 -7.07
N ALA A 212 -3.14 -0.81 -7.70
CA ALA A 212 -4.09 -1.84 -7.31
C ALA A 212 -3.40 -2.97 -6.52
N VAL A 213 -4.17 -3.76 -5.78
CA VAL A 213 -3.64 -4.91 -4.99
C VAL A 213 -2.92 -5.92 -5.88
N GLU A 214 -3.40 -6.15 -7.10
CA GLU A 214 -2.78 -7.05 -8.06
C GLU A 214 -1.37 -6.59 -8.44
N GLY A 215 -1.17 -5.29 -8.64
CA GLY A 215 0.16 -4.73 -8.91
C GLY A 215 1.14 -4.92 -7.74
N ILE A 216 0.66 -4.78 -6.49
CA ILE A 216 1.48 -4.99 -5.29
C ILE A 216 1.91 -6.46 -5.13
N ARG A 217 1.10 -7.40 -5.61
CA ARG A 217 1.44 -8.83 -5.61
C ARG A 217 2.41 -9.25 -6.71
N SER A 218 2.82 -8.35 -7.58
CA SER A 218 3.86 -8.65 -8.57
C SER A 218 5.23 -8.81 -7.91
N GLY A 219 6.10 -9.65 -8.48
CA GLY A 219 7.46 -9.83 -7.97
C GLY A 219 8.26 -8.53 -7.89
N LEU A 220 8.07 -7.61 -8.87
CA LEU A 220 8.72 -6.30 -8.87
C LEU A 220 8.31 -5.45 -7.67
N ALA A 221 7.01 -5.34 -7.38
CA ALA A 221 6.52 -4.54 -6.25
C ALA A 221 6.91 -5.19 -4.91
N VAL A 222 6.76 -6.51 -4.77
CA VAL A 222 7.16 -7.25 -3.57
C VAL A 222 8.67 -7.08 -3.31
N SER A 223 9.51 -7.18 -4.35
CA SER A 223 10.96 -6.96 -4.24
C SER A 223 11.28 -5.53 -3.81
N ALA A 224 10.66 -4.54 -4.45
CA ALA A 224 10.92 -3.12 -4.16
C ALA A 224 10.52 -2.77 -2.71
N LEU A 225 9.32 -3.15 -2.28
CA LEU A 225 8.83 -2.86 -0.93
C LEU A 225 9.62 -3.61 0.14
N SER A 226 10.00 -4.87 -0.10
CA SER A 226 10.82 -5.66 0.83
C SER A 226 12.25 -5.11 0.94
N ALA A 227 12.83 -4.60 -0.15
CA ALA A 227 14.12 -3.94 -0.14
C ALA A 227 14.10 -2.65 0.70
N LEU A 228 13.01 -1.86 0.62
CA LEU A 228 12.83 -0.67 1.45
C LEU A 228 12.67 -0.98 2.94
N ALA A 229 12.17 -2.15 3.28
CA ALA A 229 11.97 -2.58 4.67
C ALA A 229 13.25 -3.13 5.33
N THR A 230 14.26 -3.48 4.54
CA THR A 230 15.51 -4.06 5.04
C THR A 230 16.61 -3.01 5.12
N THR A 231 17.37 -3.00 6.21
CA THR A 231 18.56 -2.15 6.36
C THR A 231 19.81 -3.02 6.38
N ASP A 232 20.93 -2.48 5.88
CA ASP A 232 22.24 -3.13 5.87
C ASP A 232 22.88 -3.30 7.26
N LEU A 233 22.32 -2.64 8.29
CA LEU A 233 22.92 -2.60 9.64
C LEU A 233 22.68 -3.86 10.48
N GLY A 234 21.85 -4.81 10.03
CA GLY A 234 21.52 -6.02 10.81
C GLY A 234 20.90 -5.74 12.19
N ILE A 235 20.58 -4.50 12.49
CA ILE A 235 19.88 -4.06 13.68
C ILE A 235 18.40 -4.05 13.31
N GLU A 236 17.53 -4.64 14.14
CA GLU A 236 16.09 -4.41 14.01
C GLU A 236 15.87 -2.88 14.00
N ALA A 237 15.57 -2.33 12.83
CA ALA A 237 15.30 -0.91 12.71
C ALA A 237 14.04 -0.63 13.53
N VAL A 238 14.19 0.14 14.61
CA VAL A 238 13.03 0.61 15.37
C VAL A 238 12.23 1.53 14.45
N THR A 239 11.15 0.99 13.89
CA THR A 239 10.25 1.75 13.03
C THR A 239 9.56 2.82 13.86
N PRO A 240 9.68 4.12 13.53
CA PRO A 240 8.97 5.17 14.24
C PRO A 240 7.46 5.00 14.04
N GLU A 241 6.68 5.36 15.07
CA GLU A 241 5.22 5.24 15.00
C GLU A 241 4.59 6.37 14.16
N SER A 242 5.28 7.52 14.02
CA SER A 242 4.75 8.66 13.27
C SER A 242 5.84 9.38 12.46
N THR A 243 5.42 10.21 11.51
CA THR A 243 6.30 11.08 10.72
C THR A 243 7.06 12.08 11.60
N ASP A 244 6.42 12.65 12.63
CA ASP A 244 7.05 13.60 13.55
C ASP A 244 8.14 12.94 14.38
N GLU A 245 7.92 11.71 14.84
CA GLU A 245 8.94 10.95 15.55
C GLU A 245 10.14 10.65 14.64
N ALA A 246 9.88 10.27 13.39
CA ALA A 246 10.92 10.01 12.40
C ALA A 246 11.76 11.25 12.10
N LEU A 247 11.13 12.42 11.92
CA LEU A 247 11.81 13.70 11.76
C LEU A 247 12.64 14.06 12.99
N GLY A 248 12.11 13.84 14.19
CA GLY A 248 12.84 14.08 15.45
C GLY A 248 14.10 13.22 15.56
N ARG A 249 14.03 11.94 15.20
CA ARG A 249 15.19 11.03 15.19
C ARG A 249 16.22 11.46 14.14
N LEU A 250 15.77 11.79 12.94
CA LEU A 250 16.64 12.24 11.85
C LEU A 250 17.37 13.54 12.22
N THR A 251 16.69 14.47 12.87
CA THR A 251 17.30 15.73 13.37
C THR A 251 18.29 15.48 14.51
N ALA A 252 18.06 14.45 15.33
CA ALA A 252 18.93 14.12 16.46
C ALA A 252 20.28 13.52 16.02
N ASP A 253 20.31 12.81 14.88
CA ASP A 253 21.54 12.22 14.31
C ASP A 253 21.50 12.30 12.78
N MET A 254 22.30 13.22 12.22
CA MET A 254 22.46 13.45 10.78
C MET A 254 23.82 12.94 10.25
N SER A 255 24.48 12.07 11.01
CA SER A 255 25.79 11.53 10.63
C SER A 255 25.71 10.43 9.57
N ALA A 256 26.86 10.13 8.96
CA ALA A 256 26.99 9.02 8.01
C ALA A 256 26.66 7.64 8.62
N THR A 257 26.73 7.52 9.96
CA THR A 257 26.43 6.27 10.69
C THR A 257 25.05 6.28 11.35
N ALA A 258 24.24 7.31 11.08
CA ALA A 258 22.89 7.43 11.60
C ALA A 258 22.02 6.23 11.20
N GLN A 259 21.03 5.91 12.03
CA GLN A 259 20.06 4.84 11.71
C GLN A 259 19.11 5.21 10.56
N ALA A 260 18.99 6.51 10.27
CA ALA A 260 18.20 7.03 9.17
C ALA A 260 18.97 8.09 8.40
N HIS A 261 18.84 8.07 7.08
CA HIS A 261 19.37 9.09 6.18
C HIS A 261 18.27 9.94 5.56
N ALA A 262 17.05 9.42 5.46
CA ALA A 262 15.91 10.17 4.95
C ALA A 262 14.58 9.61 5.45
N VAL A 263 13.54 10.47 5.40
CA VAL A 263 12.16 10.17 5.81
C VAL A 263 11.20 10.77 4.77
N PRO A 264 10.19 10.03 4.27
CA PRO A 264 9.11 10.62 3.47
C PRO A 264 8.23 11.54 4.32
N VAL A 265 8.11 12.79 3.92
CA VAL A 265 7.30 13.81 4.61
C VAL A 265 6.58 14.68 3.59
N THR A 266 5.57 15.43 4.00
CA THR A 266 5.09 16.52 3.15
C THR A 266 6.03 17.71 3.22
N ALA A 267 6.15 18.47 2.12
CA ALA A 267 6.96 19.69 2.12
C ALA A 267 6.50 20.69 3.20
N GLN A 268 5.20 20.72 3.48
CA GLN A 268 4.61 21.54 4.54
C GLN A 268 5.06 21.06 5.93
N GLN A 269 5.02 19.74 6.22
CA GLN A 269 5.51 19.19 7.50
C GLN A 269 6.99 19.56 7.71
N LEU A 270 7.82 19.41 6.67
CA LEU A 270 9.23 19.78 6.77
C LEU A 270 9.42 21.29 7.02
N SER A 271 8.63 22.15 6.37
CA SER A 271 8.73 23.61 6.57
C SER A 271 8.32 24.05 7.98
N ASN A 272 7.39 23.32 8.60
CA ASN A 272 6.90 23.61 9.96
C ASN A 272 7.70 22.91 11.06
N ALA A 273 8.42 21.85 10.73
CA ALA A 273 9.31 21.20 11.68
C ALA A 273 10.43 22.18 12.07
N ALA A 274 10.77 22.23 13.36
CA ALA A 274 11.91 23.01 13.85
C ALA A 274 13.29 22.45 13.38
N ALA A 275 13.29 21.81 12.22
CA ALA A 275 14.38 21.03 11.64
C ALA A 275 15.09 21.83 10.53
N SER A 276 15.62 23.02 10.88
CA SER A 276 16.29 23.95 9.94
C SER A 276 17.48 23.36 9.18
N ASP A 277 18.02 22.23 9.65
CA ASP A 277 19.20 21.59 9.08
C ASP A 277 18.86 20.44 8.11
N LEU A 278 17.58 20.11 7.97
CA LEU A 278 17.09 19.14 6.99
C LEU A 278 16.67 19.85 5.70
N THR A 279 16.92 19.20 4.58
CA THR A 279 16.54 19.66 3.25
C THR A 279 15.61 18.67 2.56
N ALA A 280 14.81 19.16 1.61
CA ALA A 280 13.89 18.37 0.85
C ALA A 280 14.54 17.86 -0.45
N TYR A 281 14.27 16.62 -0.80
CA TYR A 281 14.50 16.07 -2.12
C TYR A 281 13.20 15.49 -2.69
N ALA A 282 12.81 15.92 -3.87
CA ALA A 282 11.68 15.35 -4.61
C ALA A 282 12.21 14.32 -5.62
N PRO A 283 12.02 13.01 -5.39
CA PRO A 283 12.48 11.99 -6.35
C PRO A 283 11.81 12.14 -7.72
N ALA A 284 12.57 11.83 -8.79
CA ALA A 284 12.06 11.88 -10.15
C ALA A 284 10.91 10.88 -10.36
N GLY A 285 9.95 11.26 -11.21
CA GLY A 285 8.77 10.43 -11.52
C GLY A 285 7.45 11.02 -11.03
N PRO A 286 6.46 10.18 -10.67
CA PRO A 286 5.18 10.66 -10.18
C PRO A 286 5.35 11.43 -8.87
N THR A 287 4.56 12.50 -8.69
CA THR A 287 4.63 13.36 -7.50
C THR A 287 3.54 12.96 -6.51
N PRO A 288 3.85 12.24 -5.43
CA PRO A 288 2.86 11.94 -4.38
C PRO A 288 2.44 13.23 -3.69
N MET A 289 1.15 13.37 -3.41
CA MET A 289 0.57 14.59 -2.83
C MET A 289 -0.31 14.28 -1.64
N ALA A 290 -0.14 15.03 -0.57
CA ALA A 290 -1.17 15.20 0.45
C ALA A 290 -2.14 16.28 -0.04
N ASP A 291 -3.44 16.01 -0.10
CA ASP A 291 -4.42 16.83 -0.81
C ASP A 291 -5.60 17.26 0.06
N HIS A 292 -5.52 17.54 1.25
CA HIS A 292 -6.54 18.03 2.22
C HIS A 292 -7.93 18.29 1.62
N PRO A 293 -8.73 17.26 1.36
CA PRO A 293 -10.03 17.40 0.73
C PRO A 293 -11.09 17.91 1.72
N ALA A 294 -11.93 18.85 1.28
CA ALA A 294 -13.09 19.29 2.05
C ALA A 294 -14.28 18.38 1.76
N ALA A 295 -14.57 17.47 2.66
CA ALA A 295 -15.65 16.51 2.58
C ALA A 295 -16.89 17.00 3.32
N VAL A 296 -17.92 17.41 2.57
CA VAL A 296 -19.23 17.76 3.14
C VAL A 296 -19.92 16.47 3.57
N LEU A 297 -20.37 16.40 4.84
CA LEU A 297 -21.03 15.21 5.35
C LEU A 297 -22.51 15.17 4.96
N ALA A 298 -23.04 13.95 4.79
CA ALA A 298 -24.38 13.69 4.28
C ALA A 298 -25.24 12.89 5.27
N GLY A 299 -26.52 12.71 4.94
CA GLY A 299 -27.43 11.84 5.69
C GLY A 299 -27.70 12.34 7.11
N GLN A 300 -27.45 11.47 8.10
CA GLN A 300 -27.71 11.76 9.52
C GLN A 300 -26.73 12.76 10.15
N TRP A 301 -25.66 13.15 9.44
CA TRP A 301 -24.62 14.05 9.95
C TRP A 301 -25.04 15.50 9.95
N THR A 302 -25.88 15.92 8.97
CA THR A 302 -26.22 17.32 8.80
C THR A 302 -27.57 17.51 8.08
N ASP A 303 -28.23 18.63 8.35
CA ASP A 303 -29.43 19.06 7.61
C ASP A 303 -29.04 19.79 6.31
N GLU A 304 -30.07 20.06 5.50
CA GLU A 304 -29.91 20.69 4.19
C GLU A 304 -29.33 22.12 4.29
N THR A 305 -29.65 22.89 5.34
CA THR A 305 -29.14 24.26 5.52
C THR A 305 -27.64 24.22 5.83
N ARG A 306 -27.23 23.39 6.80
CA ARG A 306 -25.82 23.25 7.18
C ARG A 306 -25.00 22.65 6.07
N ARG A 307 -25.54 21.69 5.31
CA ARG A 307 -24.88 21.09 4.16
C ARG A 307 -24.58 22.13 3.08
N ARG A 308 -25.55 22.93 2.70
CA ARG A 308 -25.38 24.04 1.73
C ARG A 308 -24.40 25.09 2.24
N ALA A 309 -24.50 25.45 3.51
CA ALA A 309 -23.57 26.39 4.13
C ALA A 309 -22.13 25.84 4.18
N ALA A 310 -21.96 24.58 4.46
CA ALA A 310 -20.66 23.90 4.38
C ALA A 310 -20.07 23.97 2.96
N ALA A 311 -20.88 23.67 1.94
CA ALA A 311 -20.46 23.78 0.54
C ALA A 311 -20.08 25.24 0.17
N GLN A 312 -20.83 26.25 0.62
CA GLN A 312 -20.48 27.67 0.42
C GLN A 312 -19.17 28.04 1.14
N PHE A 313 -18.93 27.50 2.35
CA PHE A 313 -17.68 27.73 3.05
C PHE A 313 -16.51 27.09 2.33
N VAL A 314 -16.68 25.89 1.74
CA VAL A 314 -15.65 25.27 0.87
C VAL A 314 -15.36 26.17 -0.34
N ASP A 315 -16.38 26.69 -1.01
CA ASP A 315 -16.19 27.61 -2.13
C ASP A 315 -15.48 28.91 -1.69
N PHE A 316 -15.81 29.43 -0.51
CA PHE A 316 -15.15 30.60 0.05
C PHE A 316 -13.67 30.36 0.33
N MET A 317 -13.31 29.25 0.96
CA MET A 317 -11.90 28.90 1.21
C MET A 317 -11.09 28.83 -0.08
N ARG A 318 -11.69 28.40 -1.19
CA ARG A 318 -11.05 28.23 -2.49
C ARG A 318 -11.01 29.50 -3.35
N GLN A 319 -11.58 30.62 -2.90
CA GLN A 319 -11.47 31.91 -3.59
C GLN A 319 -10.02 32.40 -3.56
N THR A 320 -9.56 32.99 -4.66
CA THR A 320 -8.16 33.43 -4.82
C THR A 320 -7.70 34.38 -3.72
N GLU A 321 -8.61 35.22 -3.20
CA GLU A 321 -8.32 36.14 -2.10
C GLU A 321 -8.09 35.46 -0.75
N ASN A 322 -8.54 34.22 -0.58
CA ASN A 322 -8.44 33.44 0.67
C ASN A 322 -7.29 32.42 0.66
N THR A 323 -6.80 32.03 -0.51
CA THR A 323 -5.72 31.04 -0.65
C THR A 323 -4.37 31.44 -0.02
N PRO A 324 -3.97 32.74 0.09
CA PRO A 324 -2.71 33.10 0.71
C PRO A 324 -2.55 32.59 2.14
N VAL A 325 -3.65 32.37 2.86
CA VAL A 325 -3.62 31.83 4.24
C VAL A 325 -3.02 30.43 4.31
N PHE A 326 -3.20 29.63 3.26
CA PHE A 326 -2.60 28.31 3.16
C PHE A 326 -1.14 28.39 2.65
N VAL A 327 -0.88 29.24 1.65
CA VAL A 327 0.46 29.43 1.07
C VAL A 327 1.46 29.94 2.09
N ASP A 328 1.07 30.85 2.97
CA ASP A 328 1.90 31.39 4.06
C ASP A 328 2.34 30.32 5.08
N LEU A 329 1.66 29.18 5.11
CA LEU A 329 1.98 28.01 5.95
C LEU A 329 2.70 26.89 5.18
N GLY A 330 3.13 27.14 3.95
CA GLY A 330 3.89 26.18 3.14
C GLY A 330 3.03 25.17 2.37
N PHE A 331 1.70 25.38 2.30
CA PHE A 331 0.85 24.61 1.43
C PHE A 331 0.83 25.16 0.00
N GLU A 332 0.54 24.29 -0.94
CA GLU A 332 0.16 24.66 -2.30
C GLU A 332 -1.37 24.74 -2.40
N VAL A 333 -1.87 25.49 -3.37
CA VAL A 333 -3.30 25.62 -3.62
C VAL A 333 -3.61 25.26 -5.07
N GLY A 334 -4.66 24.47 -5.26
CA GLY A 334 -5.04 23.98 -6.58
C GLY A 334 -5.46 22.51 -6.57
N ALA A 335 -5.65 21.96 -7.76
CA ALA A 335 -5.84 20.53 -7.89
C ALA A 335 -4.48 19.83 -7.86
N PRO A 336 -4.36 18.64 -7.22
CA PRO A 336 -3.16 17.83 -7.33
C PRO A 336 -2.79 17.56 -8.80
N PRO A 337 -1.51 17.36 -9.12
CA PRO A 337 -1.09 16.93 -10.45
C PRO A 337 -1.83 15.67 -10.89
N GLY A 338 -2.20 15.57 -12.16
CA GLY A 338 -2.95 14.43 -12.69
C GLY A 338 -2.18 13.10 -12.67
N ASN A 339 -0.86 13.15 -12.43
CA ASN A 339 0.04 12.00 -12.31
C ASN A 339 0.36 11.65 -10.84
N ALA A 340 -0.34 12.21 -9.86
CA ALA A 340 -0.16 11.81 -8.48
C ALA A 340 -0.53 10.33 -8.31
N PRO A 341 0.37 9.48 -7.77
CA PRO A 341 0.05 8.08 -7.55
C PRO A 341 -1.04 7.94 -6.48
N VAL A 342 -2.09 7.24 -6.84
CA VAL A 342 -3.22 6.95 -5.95
C VAL A 342 -3.26 5.46 -5.70
N ALA A 343 -3.44 5.04 -4.45
CA ALA A 343 -3.58 3.64 -4.09
C ALA A 343 -4.95 3.41 -3.42
N SER A 344 -5.61 2.29 -3.76
CA SER A 344 -6.84 1.89 -3.08
C SER A 344 -6.56 1.61 -1.58
N PRO A 345 -7.58 1.67 -0.69
CA PRO A 345 -7.39 1.33 0.73
C PRO A 345 -6.80 -0.07 0.95
N ASP A 346 -7.19 -1.05 0.14
CA ASP A 346 -6.64 -2.41 0.20
C ASP A 346 -5.19 -2.46 -0.27
N ALA A 347 -4.84 -1.71 -1.32
CA ALA A 347 -3.48 -1.59 -1.79
C ALA A 347 -2.57 -0.95 -0.74
N ARG A 348 -3.03 0.09 -0.06
CA ARG A 348 -2.26 0.71 1.04
C ARG A 348 -1.98 -0.27 2.17
N ARG A 349 -3.01 -1.02 2.62
CA ARG A 349 -2.81 -2.06 3.63
C ARG A 349 -1.80 -3.12 3.20
N ALA A 350 -1.87 -3.56 1.95
CA ALA A 350 -0.92 -4.53 1.41
C ALA A 350 0.52 -3.99 1.32
N MET A 351 0.72 -2.71 0.96
CA MET A 351 2.04 -2.08 0.98
C MET A 351 2.61 -1.98 2.40
N VAL A 352 1.80 -1.55 3.37
CA VAL A 352 2.20 -1.47 4.78
C VAL A 352 2.55 -2.86 5.33
N ASP A 353 1.75 -3.88 5.02
CA ASP A 353 2.02 -5.27 5.44
C ASP A 353 3.36 -5.76 4.89
N LEU A 354 3.69 -5.50 3.62
CA LEU A 354 4.98 -5.87 3.03
C LEU A 354 6.17 -5.12 3.64
N VAL A 355 5.99 -3.88 4.07
CA VAL A 355 7.07 -3.13 4.75
C VAL A 355 7.26 -3.64 6.19
N GLN A 356 6.19 -4.02 6.88
CA GLN A 356 6.26 -4.60 8.22
C GLN A 356 6.72 -6.06 8.23
N ASN A 357 6.39 -6.81 7.17
CA ASN A 357 6.68 -8.22 7.01
C ASN A 357 7.36 -8.47 5.65
N PRO A 358 8.61 -8.02 5.46
CA PRO A 358 9.29 -8.09 4.18
C PRO A 358 9.51 -9.54 3.74
N ALA A 359 9.30 -9.79 2.46
CA ALA A 359 9.60 -11.09 1.88
C ALA A 359 11.12 -11.33 1.86
N THR A 360 11.53 -12.47 2.38
CA THR A 360 12.95 -12.84 2.46
C THR A 360 13.34 -13.69 1.24
N PRO A 361 14.40 -13.31 0.49
CA PRO A 361 14.86 -14.15 -0.62
C PRO A 361 15.25 -15.55 -0.16
N ARG A 362 14.67 -16.58 -0.78
CA ARG A 362 14.93 -18.00 -0.47
C ARG A 362 15.53 -18.73 -1.67
N ARG A 363 16.14 -19.88 -1.42
CA ARG A 363 16.45 -20.85 -2.45
C ARG A 363 15.60 -22.09 -2.22
N VAL A 364 14.67 -22.38 -3.14
CA VAL A 364 13.73 -23.49 -3.01
C VAL A 364 13.75 -24.36 -4.26
N THR A 365 13.96 -25.67 -4.07
CA THR A 365 13.71 -26.68 -5.10
C THR A 365 12.34 -27.32 -4.83
N ILE A 366 11.36 -27.00 -5.66
CA ILE A 366 10.01 -27.55 -5.56
C ILE A 366 10.02 -28.94 -6.21
N VAL A 367 9.54 -29.95 -5.49
CA VAL A 367 9.41 -31.33 -5.95
C VAL A 367 7.91 -31.67 -5.92
N LEU A 368 7.28 -31.64 -7.08
CA LEU A 368 5.83 -31.79 -7.23
C LEU A 368 5.48 -33.20 -7.67
N ASP A 369 4.59 -33.82 -6.91
CA ASP A 369 3.95 -35.08 -7.28
C ASP A 369 3.07 -34.89 -8.53
N VAL A 370 3.31 -35.69 -9.54
CA VAL A 370 2.48 -35.77 -10.75
C VAL A 370 1.94 -37.19 -10.96
N SER A 371 1.86 -37.98 -9.89
CA SER A 371 1.30 -39.34 -9.95
C SER A 371 -0.20 -39.34 -10.27
N GLY A 372 -0.74 -40.52 -10.58
CA GLY A 372 -2.15 -40.69 -10.95
C GLY A 372 -3.14 -40.28 -9.87
N SER A 373 -2.77 -40.31 -8.57
CA SER A 373 -3.60 -39.84 -7.47
C SER A 373 -3.88 -38.34 -7.54
N MET A 374 -2.92 -37.56 -8.06
CA MET A 374 -3.05 -36.13 -8.29
C MET A 374 -4.09 -35.75 -9.37
N ASP A 375 -4.60 -36.72 -10.15
CA ASP A 375 -5.74 -36.54 -11.07
C ASP A 375 -7.10 -36.61 -10.34
N THR A 376 -7.10 -36.84 -9.04
CA THR A 376 -8.33 -36.85 -8.24
C THR A 376 -9.00 -35.49 -8.30
N ALA A 377 -10.29 -35.48 -8.65
CA ALA A 377 -11.10 -34.26 -8.73
C ALA A 377 -11.36 -33.71 -7.32
N GLU A 378 -11.04 -32.43 -7.11
CA GLU A 378 -11.37 -31.66 -5.91
C GLU A 378 -11.94 -30.29 -6.31
N GLY A 379 -13.24 -30.12 -6.13
CA GLY A 379 -13.97 -28.97 -6.65
C GLY A 379 -14.18 -29.08 -8.18
N GLU A 380 -13.89 -28.01 -8.90
CA GLU A 380 -14.03 -27.96 -10.37
C GLU A 380 -12.77 -28.43 -11.12
N ARG A 381 -11.70 -28.74 -10.41
CA ARG A 381 -10.38 -29.08 -10.94
C ARG A 381 -9.81 -30.32 -10.27
N THR A 382 -8.68 -30.83 -10.78
CA THR A 382 -7.94 -31.92 -10.13
C THR A 382 -6.98 -31.35 -9.07
N ARG A 383 -6.49 -32.22 -8.17
CA ARG A 383 -5.46 -31.86 -7.19
C ARG A 383 -4.23 -31.24 -7.85
N LEU A 384 -3.77 -31.83 -8.96
CA LEU A 384 -2.64 -31.30 -9.71
C LEU A 384 -2.95 -29.88 -10.23
N GLN A 385 -4.11 -29.68 -10.85
CA GLN A 385 -4.50 -28.37 -11.39
C GLN A 385 -4.60 -27.30 -10.28
N ASN A 386 -5.23 -27.63 -9.15
CA ASN A 386 -5.32 -26.71 -8.01
C ASN A 386 -3.93 -26.35 -7.49
N THR A 387 -3.03 -27.35 -7.36
CA THR A 387 -1.67 -27.16 -6.88
C THR A 387 -0.83 -26.33 -7.85
N THR A 388 -0.93 -26.61 -9.14
CA THR A 388 -0.19 -25.84 -10.17
C THR A 388 -0.71 -24.41 -10.27
N ASP A 389 -2.01 -24.16 -10.16
CA ASP A 389 -2.57 -22.79 -10.12
C ASP A 389 -2.05 -22.01 -8.90
N ALA A 390 -2.03 -22.66 -7.73
CA ALA A 390 -1.48 -22.05 -6.51
C ALA A 390 0.03 -21.73 -6.66
N LEU A 391 0.83 -22.63 -7.24
CA LEU A 391 2.24 -22.39 -7.52
C LEU A 391 2.45 -21.26 -8.54
N VAL A 392 1.67 -21.22 -9.63
CA VAL A 392 1.74 -20.17 -10.65
C VAL A 392 1.49 -18.79 -10.02
N GLN A 393 0.49 -18.70 -9.13
CA GLN A 393 0.23 -17.46 -8.39
C GLN A 393 1.44 -17.05 -7.57
N GLN A 394 2.09 -18.00 -6.86
CA GLN A 394 3.27 -17.68 -6.04
C GLN A 394 4.48 -17.32 -6.90
N PHE A 395 4.72 -18.00 -8.03
CA PHE A 395 5.82 -17.67 -8.93
C PHE A 395 5.74 -16.24 -9.46
N GLY A 396 4.51 -15.72 -9.64
CA GLY A 396 4.27 -14.33 -10.03
C GLY A 396 4.70 -13.30 -9.00
N SER A 397 4.80 -13.67 -7.72
CA SER A 397 4.91 -12.74 -6.60
C SER A 397 6.12 -12.94 -5.68
N VAL A 398 6.92 -14.02 -5.82
CA VAL A 398 8.18 -14.14 -5.06
C VAL A 398 9.17 -13.02 -5.42
N VAL A 399 10.00 -12.60 -4.46
CA VAL A 399 11.03 -11.58 -4.68
C VAL A 399 12.01 -12.00 -5.78
N ASP A 400 12.45 -11.03 -6.59
CA ASP A 400 13.29 -11.28 -7.77
C ASP A 400 14.62 -11.96 -7.42
N SER A 401 15.19 -11.65 -6.27
CA SER A 401 16.42 -12.28 -5.76
C SER A 401 16.24 -13.70 -5.25
N SER A 402 14.99 -14.25 -5.18
CA SER A 402 14.76 -15.66 -4.85
C SER A 402 15.26 -16.59 -5.95
N GLN A 403 15.69 -17.78 -5.55
CA GLN A 403 16.15 -18.81 -6.45
C GLN A 403 15.19 -20.01 -6.40
N LEU A 404 14.46 -20.22 -7.46
CA LEU A 404 13.48 -21.31 -7.55
C LEU A 404 13.85 -22.31 -8.63
N GLY A 405 13.53 -23.59 -8.36
CA GLY A 405 13.57 -24.68 -9.33
C GLY A 405 12.31 -25.52 -9.23
N LEU A 406 11.92 -26.15 -10.32
CA LEU A 406 10.76 -27.05 -10.38
C LEU A 406 11.20 -28.43 -10.86
N TRP A 407 10.99 -29.42 -10.03
CA TRP A 407 11.10 -30.83 -10.34
C TRP A 407 9.70 -31.45 -10.29
N VAL A 408 9.49 -32.47 -11.09
CA VAL A 408 8.31 -33.33 -11.01
C VAL A 408 8.77 -34.76 -10.78
N TYR A 409 7.94 -35.53 -10.11
CA TYR A 409 8.24 -36.95 -9.91
C TYR A 409 7.00 -37.82 -10.08
N SER A 410 7.25 -39.04 -10.55
CA SER A 410 6.34 -40.18 -10.68
C SER A 410 7.20 -41.42 -10.86
N SER A 411 6.63 -42.59 -11.12
CA SER A 411 7.44 -43.74 -11.53
C SER A 411 7.74 -43.66 -13.04
N ASP A 412 9.01 -43.77 -13.44
CA ASP A 412 9.44 -43.88 -14.85
C ASP A 412 9.17 -42.67 -15.75
N LEU A 413 9.58 -41.46 -15.32
CA LEU A 413 9.35 -40.21 -16.07
C LEU A 413 10.35 -39.93 -17.19
N ASP A 414 11.63 -40.26 -16.98
CA ASP A 414 12.72 -39.87 -17.90
C ASP A 414 13.75 -40.95 -18.03
N ALA A 415 13.61 -41.81 -19.07
CA ALA A 415 14.54 -42.92 -19.35
C ALA A 415 14.79 -43.85 -18.15
N GLY A 416 13.73 -44.17 -17.39
CA GLY A 416 13.77 -45.04 -16.21
C GLY A 416 14.09 -44.33 -14.89
N ARG A 417 14.12 -42.98 -14.87
CA ARG A 417 14.23 -42.21 -13.63
C ARG A 417 12.83 -41.86 -13.09
N ALA A 418 12.72 -41.80 -11.77
CA ALA A 418 11.51 -41.47 -11.07
C ALA A 418 11.21 -39.96 -11.05
N PHE A 419 12.12 -39.12 -11.51
CA PHE A 419 12.00 -37.66 -11.45
C PHE A 419 12.56 -36.98 -12.70
N ARG A 420 12.11 -35.75 -12.94
CA ARG A 420 12.60 -34.87 -14.01
C ARG A 420 12.75 -33.45 -13.51
N THR A 421 13.89 -32.83 -13.78
CA THR A 421 14.08 -31.39 -13.61
C THR A 421 13.37 -30.66 -14.74
N VAL A 422 12.30 -29.94 -14.42
CA VAL A 422 11.52 -29.16 -15.40
C VAL A 422 12.16 -27.80 -15.60
N VAL A 423 12.44 -27.11 -14.49
CA VAL A 423 13.19 -25.85 -14.47
C VAL A 423 14.31 -25.96 -13.43
N PRO A 424 15.59 -25.83 -13.83
CA PRO A 424 16.71 -25.85 -12.88
C PRO A 424 16.62 -24.69 -11.88
N ALA A 425 17.04 -24.94 -10.62
CA ALA A 425 17.04 -23.91 -9.59
C ALA A 425 18.03 -22.78 -9.92
N GLY A 426 17.56 -21.53 -9.81
CA GLY A 426 18.33 -20.32 -10.04
C GLY A 426 17.52 -19.06 -9.80
N PRO A 427 18.12 -17.85 -9.92
CA PRO A 427 17.45 -16.60 -9.73
C PRO A 427 16.22 -16.46 -10.62
N VAL A 428 15.07 -16.03 -10.06
CA VAL A 428 13.81 -15.97 -10.82
C VAL A 428 13.81 -14.85 -11.87
N ASP A 429 14.61 -13.83 -11.68
CA ASP A 429 14.86 -12.71 -12.59
C ASP A 429 15.92 -13.02 -13.67
N GLU A 430 16.56 -14.19 -13.62
CA GLU A 430 17.56 -14.58 -14.61
C GLU A 430 16.94 -14.77 -15.99
N THR A 431 17.55 -14.12 -17.00
CA THR A 431 17.17 -14.32 -18.40
C THR A 431 17.83 -15.58 -18.96
N LEU A 432 17.05 -16.57 -19.27
CA LEU A 432 17.44 -17.80 -19.91
C LEU A 432 17.20 -17.73 -21.44
N PRO A 433 17.73 -18.66 -22.24
CA PRO A 433 17.57 -18.63 -23.70
C PRO A 433 16.11 -18.59 -24.21
N THR A 434 15.15 -19.05 -23.37
CA THR A 434 13.71 -19.17 -23.73
C THR A 434 12.83 -18.18 -22.98
N GLY A 435 13.39 -17.17 -22.31
CA GLY A 435 12.66 -16.16 -21.51
C GLY A 435 13.15 -16.09 -20.08
N MET A 436 12.53 -15.26 -19.24
CA MET A 436 12.88 -15.18 -17.83
C MET A 436 12.57 -16.50 -17.11
N ARG A 437 13.40 -16.87 -16.12
CA ARG A 437 13.17 -18.09 -15.32
C ARG A 437 11.77 -18.10 -14.68
N ARG A 438 11.29 -16.96 -14.19
CA ARG A 438 9.93 -16.80 -13.67
C ARG A 438 8.87 -17.23 -14.69
N GLU A 439 8.99 -16.76 -15.91
CA GLU A 439 8.06 -17.10 -16.99
C GLU A 439 8.10 -18.60 -17.34
N GLN A 440 9.30 -19.18 -17.30
CA GLN A 440 9.46 -20.62 -17.53
C GLN A 440 8.84 -21.45 -16.42
N LEU A 441 8.98 -21.05 -15.15
CA LEU A 441 8.34 -21.72 -14.01
C LEU A 441 6.80 -21.69 -14.17
N ILE A 442 6.23 -20.52 -14.50
CA ILE A 442 4.81 -20.34 -14.73
C ILE A 442 4.32 -21.22 -15.92
N ALA A 443 5.00 -21.13 -17.05
CA ALA A 443 4.64 -21.90 -18.24
C ALA A 443 4.76 -23.42 -18.01
N ALA A 444 5.83 -23.83 -17.34
CA ALA A 444 6.06 -25.25 -17.04
C ALA A 444 4.98 -25.80 -16.10
N ALA A 445 4.69 -25.13 -14.99
CA ALA A 445 3.66 -25.56 -14.03
C ALA A 445 2.28 -25.66 -14.71
N SER A 446 1.92 -24.69 -15.56
CA SER A 446 0.62 -24.66 -16.25
C SER A 446 0.41 -25.81 -17.27
N THR A 447 1.46 -26.52 -17.65
CA THR A 447 1.40 -27.58 -18.67
C THR A 447 1.57 -28.98 -18.10
N LEU A 448 1.75 -29.14 -16.79
CA LEU A 448 1.92 -30.44 -16.15
C LEU A 448 0.66 -31.30 -16.28
N GLN A 449 0.87 -32.58 -16.48
CA GLN A 449 -0.19 -33.57 -16.57
C GLN A 449 0.09 -34.71 -15.58
N PRO A 450 -0.95 -35.42 -15.10
CA PRO A 450 -0.76 -36.61 -14.28
C PRO A 450 -0.07 -37.72 -15.04
N GLU A 451 0.78 -38.48 -14.34
CA GLU A 451 1.57 -39.61 -14.86
C GLU A 451 1.19 -40.90 -14.09
N ALA A 452 2.10 -41.87 -14.01
CA ALA A 452 1.83 -43.18 -13.41
C ALA A 452 1.87 -43.18 -11.85
N ALA A 453 2.56 -44.14 -11.23
CA ALA A 453 2.68 -44.34 -9.80
C ALA A 453 3.75 -43.43 -9.14
N THR A 454 3.83 -43.38 -7.82
CA THR A 454 4.78 -42.53 -7.07
C THR A 454 6.12 -43.23 -6.83
N SER A 455 7.21 -42.45 -6.78
CA SER A 455 8.52 -42.84 -6.28
C SER A 455 9.14 -41.67 -5.51
N THR A 456 8.59 -41.43 -4.35
CA THR A 456 8.89 -40.24 -3.51
C THR A 456 10.29 -40.29 -2.96
N TYR A 457 10.72 -41.44 -2.40
CA TYR A 457 12.00 -41.54 -1.67
C TYR A 457 13.22 -41.34 -2.57
N GLU A 458 13.22 -41.96 -3.75
CA GLU A 458 14.30 -41.79 -4.74
C GLU A 458 14.40 -40.34 -5.21
N SER A 459 13.26 -39.75 -5.51
CA SER A 459 13.16 -38.39 -6.01
C SER A 459 13.60 -37.36 -4.97
N MET A 460 13.21 -37.56 -3.72
CA MET A 460 13.61 -36.68 -2.62
C MET A 460 15.09 -36.77 -2.29
N LEU A 461 15.71 -37.96 -2.30
CA LEU A 461 17.18 -38.10 -2.13
C LEU A 461 17.93 -37.34 -3.23
N ALA A 462 17.49 -37.47 -4.47
CA ALA A 462 18.12 -36.78 -5.60
C ALA A 462 17.95 -35.24 -5.51
N ALA A 463 16.74 -34.79 -5.19
CA ALA A 463 16.45 -33.35 -5.05
C ALA A 463 17.20 -32.73 -3.87
N TYR A 464 17.26 -33.45 -2.74
CA TYR A 464 18.03 -33.02 -1.56
C TYR A 464 19.52 -32.90 -1.85
N ALA A 465 20.13 -33.93 -2.45
CA ALA A 465 21.53 -33.89 -2.86
C ALA A 465 21.82 -32.71 -3.81
N SER A 466 20.92 -32.47 -4.81
CA SER A 466 21.04 -31.33 -5.71
C SER A 466 20.92 -30.00 -4.99
N ALA A 467 20.05 -29.88 -3.97
CA ALA A 467 19.88 -28.67 -3.18
C ALA A 467 21.12 -28.40 -2.29
N VAL A 468 21.70 -29.43 -1.68
CA VAL A 468 22.95 -29.33 -0.91
C VAL A 468 24.12 -28.92 -1.79
N ASP A 469 24.24 -29.51 -2.99
CA ASP A 469 25.30 -29.16 -3.95
C ASP A 469 25.15 -27.72 -4.46
N GLY A 470 23.90 -27.25 -4.60
CA GLY A 470 23.59 -25.90 -5.00
C GLY A 470 23.40 -24.91 -3.84
N PHE A 471 23.81 -25.24 -2.63
CA PHE A 471 23.62 -24.39 -1.44
C PHE A 471 24.12 -22.96 -1.64
N VAL A 472 23.34 -21.97 -1.22
CA VAL A 472 23.68 -20.55 -1.26
C VAL A 472 23.69 -19.99 0.16
N ALA A 473 24.86 -19.53 0.61
CA ALA A 473 25.01 -18.93 1.93
C ALA A 473 24.24 -17.61 2.05
N GLY A 474 23.81 -17.27 3.27
CA GLY A 474 23.14 -16.01 3.58
C GLY A 474 21.65 -15.98 3.27
N ARG A 475 21.06 -17.11 2.91
CA ARG A 475 19.60 -17.25 2.72
C ARG A 475 19.12 -18.64 3.12
N PRO A 476 17.83 -18.80 3.47
CA PRO A 476 17.23 -20.12 3.65
C PRO A 476 17.32 -20.95 2.37
N ASN A 477 17.74 -22.20 2.51
CA ASN A 477 17.79 -23.18 1.43
C ASN A 477 16.85 -24.33 1.78
N SER A 478 15.92 -24.68 0.90
CA SER A 478 14.98 -25.76 1.15
C SER A 478 14.61 -26.58 -0.09
N VAL A 479 14.12 -27.77 0.17
CA VAL A 479 13.37 -28.58 -0.79
C VAL A 479 11.92 -28.59 -0.33
N LEU A 480 10.99 -28.21 -1.19
CA LEU A 480 9.55 -28.22 -0.94
C LEU A 480 8.94 -29.42 -1.66
N LEU A 481 8.53 -30.43 -0.90
CA LEU A 481 7.76 -31.55 -1.42
C LEU A 481 6.26 -31.22 -1.36
N VAL A 482 5.55 -31.43 -2.48
CA VAL A 482 4.09 -31.41 -2.53
C VAL A 482 3.60 -32.75 -3.04
N THR A 483 2.83 -33.48 -2.22
CA THR A 483 2.38 -34.85 -2.51
C THR A 483 0.98 -35.12 -1.95
N ASP A 484 0.28 -36.11 -2.48
CA ASP A 484 -1.03 -36.57 -1.98
C ASP A 484 -1.06 -38.07 -1.64
N GLY A 485 0.10 -38.75 -1.71
CA GLY A 485 0.14 -40.20 -1.52
C GLY A 485 1.46 -40.72 -0.96
N PRO A 486 1.51 -42.02 -0.63
CA PRO A 486 2.70 -42.71 -0.16
C PRO A 486 3.69 -42.99 -1.31
N ASP A 487 4.89 -43.46 -0.95
CA ASP A 487 5.81 -44.04 -1.91
C ASP A 487 5.33 -45.42 -2.36
N ASP A 488 5.12 -45.61 -3.66
CA ASP A 488 4.66 -46.88 -4.25
C ASP A 488 5.82 -47.79 -4.71
N ASN A 489 7.06 -47.35 -4.51
CA ASN A 489 8.24 -48.13 -4.95
C ASN A 489 8.55 -49.27 -3.96
N ALA A 490 8.15 -50.48 -4.32
CA ALA A 490 8.37 -51.69 -3.50
C ALA A 490 9.84 -52.01 -3.18
N LEU A 491 10.81 -51.40 -3.83
CA LEU A 491 12.25 -51.61 -3.61
C LEU A 491 12.86 -50.63 -2.60
N ALA A 492 12.18 -49.53 -2.29
CA ALA A 492 12.58 -48.51 -1.34
C ALA A 492 11.80 -48.67 -0.02
N THR A 493 12.50 -48.93 1.07
CA THR A 493 11.89 -48.94 2.41
C THR A 493 12.12 -47.59 3.10
N SER A 494 11.14 -47.14 3.91
CA SER A 494 11.25 -45.91 4.72
C SER A 494 12.54 -45.90 5.57
N ASP A 495 12.90 -47.01 6.22
CA ASP A 495 14.13 -47.08 7.04
C ASP A 495 15.39 -46.76 6.24
N ARG A 496 15.54 -47.35 5.03
CA ARG A 496 16.71 -47.11 4.17
C ARG A 496 16.71 -45.67 3.63
N PHE A 497 15.55 -45.15 3.31
CA PHE A 497 15.42 -43.78 2.88
C PHE A 497 15.89 -42.82 3.99
N ILE A 498 15.39 -42.98 5.20
CA ILE A 498 15.74 -42.17 6.37
C ILE A 498 17.22 -42.26 6.71
N GLU A 499 17.83 -43.48 6.65
CA GLU A 499 19.25 -43.68 6.84
C GLU A 499 20.08 -42.93 5.77
N ALA A 500 19.69 -43.03 4.51
CA ALA A 500 20.38 -42.36 3.39
C ALA A 500 20.25 -40.85 3.48
N LEU A 501 19.07 -40.34 3.81
CA LEU A 501 18.81 -38.91 4.00
C LEU A 501 19.67 -38.35 5.15
N THR A 502 19.68 -39.04 6.29
CA THR A 502 20.50 -38.65 7.46
C THR A 502 21.97 -38.58 7.10
N ALA A 503 22.47 -39.54 6.32
CA ALA A 503 23.85 -39.54 5.85
C ALA A 503 24.17 -38.42 4.84
N SER A 504 23.16 -37.85 4.21
CA SER A 504 23.28 -36.76 3.21
C SER A 504 23.22 -35.36 3.82
N THR A 505 22.87 -35.22 5.11
CA THR A 505 22.83 -33.92 5.77
C THR A 505 24.21 -33.31 5.95
N ASP A 506 24.34 -31.99 5.73
CA ASP A 506 25.58 -31.23 5.90
C ASP A 506 25.33 -30.00 6.77
N GLN A 507 25.92 -29.99 7.97
CA GLN A 507 25.77 -28.87 8.92
C GLN A 507 26.33 -27.53 8.41
N ASN A 508 27.28 -27.57 7.47
CA ASN A 508 27.87 -26.38 6.86
C ASN A 508 27.04 -25.87 5.66
N ARG A 509 26.16 -26.70 5.12
CA ARG A 509 25.25 -26.40 4.02
C ARG A 509 23.84 -26.85 4.41
N PRO A 510 23.24 -26.20 5.41
CA PRO A 510 21.93 -26.60 5.91
C PRO A 510 20.83 -26.38 4.85
N VAL A 511 20.16 -27.46 4.49
CA VAL A 511 19.00 -27.46 3.60
C VAL A 511 17.87 -28.14 4.34
N SER A 512 16.72 -27.45 4.49
CA SER A 512 15.52 -28.02 5.09
C SER A 512 14.65 -28.73 4.04
N ILE A 513 13.84 -29.69 4.50
CA ILE A 513 12.76 -30.25 3.67
C ILE A 513 11.44 -29.85 4.28
N ASP A 514 10.67 -29.05 3.53
CA ASP A 514 9.30 -28.71 3.87
C ASP A 514 8.36 -29.59 3.06
N VAL A 515 7.33 -30.12 3.71
CA VAL A 515 6.38 -31.07 3.11
C VAL A 515 4.96 -30.51 3.20
N VAL A 516 4.29 -30.49 2.06
CA VAL A 516 2.85 -30.25 1.94
C VAL A 516 2.19 -31.55 1.52
N SER A 517 1.44 -32.18 2.44
CA SER A 517 0.67 -33.38 2.18
C SER A 517 -0.81 -33.03 1.97
N ILE A 518 -1.37 -33.43 0.83
CA ILE A 518 -2.76 -33.16 0.47
C ILE A 518 -3.63 -34.38 0.77
N GLY A 519 -4.66 -34.19 1.61
CA GLY A 519 -5.52 -35.29 2.02
C GLY A 519 -4.88 -36.24 3.04
N ASP A 520 -5.45 -37.43 3.16
CA ASP A 520 -4.97 -38.47 4.06
C ASP A 520 -3.81 -39.24 3.40
N ASN A 521 -2.61 -39.10 3.94
CA ASN A 521 -1.42 -39.81 3.45
C ASN A 521 -1.00 -40.90 4.47
N PRO A 522 -1.00 -42.19 4.08
CA PRO A 522 -0.61 -43.27 4.98
C PRO A 522 0.88 -43.28 5.36
N ASP A 523 1.73 -42.56 4.64
CA ASP A 523 3.19 -42.47 4.88
C ASP A 523 3.58 -41.22 5.69
N ILE A 524 2.64 -40.63 6.40
CA ILE A 524 2.81 -39.36 7.12
C ILE A 524 3.95 -39.41 8.14
N GLU A 525 4.22 -40.59 8.76
CA GLU A 525 5.31 -40.77 9.74
C GLU A 525 6.69 -40.65 9.09
N THR A 526 6.87 -41.18 7.88
CA THR A 526 8.12 -41.06 7.14
C THR A 526 8.34 -39.62 6.67
N LEU A 527 7.27 -38.96 6.18
CA LEU A 527 7.30 -37.57 5.77
C LEU A 527 7.65 -36.63 6.93
N GLN A 528 7.10 -36.89 8.13
CA GLN A 528 7.45 -36.14 9.35
C GLN A 528 8.92 -36.36 9.72
N SER A 529 9.37 -37.61 9.72
CA SER A 529 10.78 -37.94 10.01
C SER A 529 11.75 -37.24 9.06
N MET A 530 11.41 -37.16 7.77
CA MET A 530 12.19 -36.45 6.75
C MET A 530 12.30 -34.95 7.06
N ALA A 531 11.20 -34.30 7.41
CA ALA A 531 11.17 -32.91 7.80
C ALA A 531 12.02 -32.67 9.08
N ASP A 532 11.81 -33.48 10.13
CA ASP A 532 12.51 -33.34 11.41
C ASP A 532 14.04 -33.47 11.28
N ILE A 533 14.53 -34.46 10.51
CA ILE A 533 15.94 -34.68 10.27
C ILE A 533 16.63 -33.48 9.62
N THR A 534 15.92 -32.77 8.75
CA THR A 534 16.48 -31.66 7.99
C THR A 534 16.13 -30.28 8.59
N GLY A 535 15.37 -30.26 9.68
CA GLY A 535 14.94 -29.02 10.33
C GLY A 535 13.85 -28.24 9.57
N GLY A 536 13.09 -28.93 8.72
CA GLY A 536 11.95 -28.37 8.00
C GLY A 536 10.61 -28.64 8.70
N SER A 537 9.52 -28.61 7.93
CA SER A 537 8.15 -28.74 8.44
C SER A 537 7.30 -29.69 7.59
N LEU A 538 6.33 -30.36 8.25
CA LEU A 538 5.24 -31.07 7.57
C LEU A 538 3.92 -30.37 7.87
N THR A 539 3.16 -30.05 6.83
CA THR A 539 1.81 -29.52 6.96
C THR A 539 0.85 -30.32 6.06
N THR A 540 -0.23 -30.80 6.65
CA THR A 540 -1.31 -31.49 5.93
C THR A 540 -2.43 -30.49 5.62
N VAL A 541 -2.87 -30.44 4.37
CA VAL A 541 -4.08 -29.72 3.94
C VAL A 541 -5.15 -30.71 3.56
N GLY A 542 -6.37 -30.53 4.07
CA GLY A 542 -7.46 -31.49 3.85
C GLY A 542 -7.94 -31.54 2.39
N SER A 543 -7.71 -30.46 1.62
CA SER A 543 -8.08 -30.37 0.19
C SER A 543 -7.22 -29.36 -0.53
N SER A 544 -6.91 -29.63 -1.80
CA SER A 544 -6.20 -28.70 -2.67
C SER A 544 -7.08 -27.55 -3.19
N ALA A 545 -8.39 -27.67 -3.11
CA ALA A 545 -9.34 -26.69 -3.67
C ALA A 545 -9.56 -25.43 -2.82
N GLY A 546 -9.04 -25.40 -1.58
CA GLY A 546 -9.23 -24.29 -0.65
C GLY A 546 -8.08 -23.27 -0.67
N PRO A 547 -8.27 -22.10 -0.05
CA PRO A 547 -7.22 -21.08 0.05
C PRO A 547 -6.03 -21.53 0.92
N GLU A 548 -6.22 -22.55 1.78
CA GLU A 548 -5.21 -23.07 2.71
C GLU A 548 -3.92 -23.51 1.99
N LEU A 549 -4.05 -24.19 0.84
CA LEU A 549 -2.90 -24.61 0.04
C LEU A 549 -2.11 -23.42 -0.51
N ALA A 550 -2.80 -22.43 -1.07
CA ALA A 550 -2.17 -21.25 -1.64
C ALA A 550 -1.46 -20.41 -0.53
N ASP A 551 -2.10 -20.26 0.64
CA ASP A 551 -1.51 -19.57 1.79
C ASP A 551 -0.30 -20.30 2.38
N LEU A 552 -0.34 -21.63 2.41
CA LEU A 552 0.78 -22.45 2.86
C LEU A 552 1.97 -22.34 1.89
N LEU A 553 1.74 -22.50 0.58
CA LEU A 553 2.77 -22.36 -0.44
C LEU A 553 3.38 -20.96 -0.42
N ARG A 554 2.58 -19.93 -0.21
CA ARG A 554 3.08 -18.56 -0.01
C ARG A 554 4.08 -18.49 1.15
N ARG A 555 3.74 -19.00 2.35
CA ARG A 555 4.64 -18.99 3.51
C ARG A 555 5.94 -19.77 3.32
N LEU A 556 5.92 -20.84 2.51
CA LEU A 556 7.08 -21.68 2.26
C LEU A 556 7.98 -21.14 1.15
N LEU A 557 7.48 -20.30 0.27
CA LEU A 557 8.22 -19.71 -0.84
C LEU A 557 8.70 -18.26 -0.56
N TYR A 558 8.13 -17.61 0.46
CA TYR A 558 8.48 -16.26 0.94
C TYR A 558 9.12 -16.35 2.33
#